data_92c355abc3815accc652e7ea5a5ef9fa
#
_entry.id   92c355abc3815accc652e7ea5a5ef9fa
#
_cell.length_a   1.000
_cell.length_b   1.000
_cell.length_c   1.000
_cell.angle_alpha   90.00
_cell.angle_beta   90.00
_cell.angle_gamma   90.00
#
_symmetry.space_group_name_H-M   'P 1'
#
loop_
_entity.id
_entity.type
_entity.pdbx_description
1 polymer ?
#
loop_
_entity_poly.entity_id
_entity_poly.type
_entity_poly.pdbx_seq_one_letter_code
_entity_poly.pdbx_strand_id
1 'polypeptide(L)'
;PTSALDPEMVGEVLLVMRDLARDGMTMVCVTHEMGFAREVADRVLFMDEGKVLERATPDDFFNRPQHPRAQQFLSDIRSPFARTP
;
A
#
# COMPACT_ATOMS: atom_id res chain seq x y z
N PRO A 1 -0.11 -3.29 11.61
CA PRO A 1 0.79 -2.74 12.64
C PRO A 1 0.77 -1.23 12.73
N THR A 2 0.76 -0.53 11.60
CA THR A 2 0.78 0.94 11.64
C THR A 2 -0.55 1.54 12.06
N SER A 3 -1.64 0.82 11.90
CA SER A 3 -2.97 1.34 12.24
C SER A 3 -3.18 1.53 13.73
N ALA A 4 -2.33 0.91 14.57
CA ALA A 4 -2.42 1.05 16.02
C ALA A 4 -1.68 2.28 16.55
N LEU A 5 -0.93 2.98 15.70
CA LEU A 5 -0.15 4.15 16.08
C LEU A 5 -0.91 5.43 15.72
N ASP A 6 -0.61 6.52 16.42
CA ASP A 6 -1.18 7.78 15.99
C ASP A 6 -0.52 8.25 14.68
N PRO A 7 -1.17 9.14 13.92
CA PRO A 7 -0.69 9.51 12.59
C PRO A 7 0.73 10.08 12.56
N GLU A 8 1.12 10.79 13.59
CA GLU A 8 2.45 11.38 13.63
C GLU A 8 3.53 10.32 13.77
N MET A 9 3.30 9.35 14.66
CA MET A 9 4.23 8.25 14.84
C MET A 9 4.30 7.33 13.61
N VAL A 10 3.17 7.13 12.95
CA VAL A 10 3.13 6.34 11.72
C VAL A 10 4.06 6.96 10.68
N GLY A 11 4.02 8.28 10.53
CA GLY A 11 4.89 8.96 9.57
C GLY A 11 6.37 8.74 9.86
N GLU A 12 6.76 8.80 11.13
CA GLU A 12 8.15 8.59 11.51
C GLU A 12 8.61 7.16 11.24
N VAL A 13 7.77 6.19 11.57
CA VAL A 13 8.07 4.77 11.32
C VAL A 13 8.23 4.51 9.83
N LEU A 14 7.35 5.07 9.02
CA LEU A 14 7.41 4.86 7.58
C LEU A 14 8.67 5.47 6.97
N LEU A 15 9.13 6.62 7.47
CA LEU A 15 10.37 7.21 7.00
C LEU A 15 11.58 6.33 7.28
N VAL A 16 11.63 5.72 8.47
CA VAL A 16 12.71 4.80 8.80
C VAL A 16 12.68 3.58 7.89
N MET A 17 11.51 3.03 7.65
CA MET A 17 11.35 1.87 6.77
C MET A 17 11.76 2.19 5.34
N ARG A 18 11.41 3.39 4.87
CA ARG A 18 11.83 3.84 3.54
C ARG A 18 13.35 3.88 3.42
N ASP A 19 14.00 4.44 4.42
CA ASP A 19 15.46 4.55 4.40
C ASP A 19 16.13 3.18 4.40
N LEU A 20 15.61 2.23 5.20
CA LEU A 20 16.12 0.87 5.22
C LEU A 20 15.95 0.18 3.86
N ALA A 21 14.83 0.41 3.21
CA ALA A 21 14.58 -0.17 1.89
C ALA A 21 15.55 0.39 0.85
N ARG A 22 15.83 1.68 0.92
CA ARG A 22 16.78 2.33 0.01
C ARG A 22 18.19 1.84 0.21
N ASP A 23 18.53 1.40 1.42
CA ASP A 23 19.82 0.83 1.71
C ASP A 23 19.97 -0.62 1.23
N GLY A 24 18.93 -1.16 0.60
CA GLY A 24 18.98 -2.49 0.00
C GLY A 24 18.44 -3.60 0.89
N MET A 25 17.84 -3.28 2.01
CA MET A 25 17.26 -4.28 2.89
C MET A 25 16.02 -4.91 2.26
N THR A 26 15.97 -6.23 2.26
CA THR A 26 14.78 -6.95 1.80
C THR A 26 13.74 -6.94 2.92
N MET A 27 12.54 -6.45 2.61
CA MET A 27 11.48 -6.34 3.61
C MET A 27 10.14 -6.73 3.01
N VAL A 28 9.29 -7.30 3.86
CA VAL A 28 7.89 -7.51 3.55
C VAL A 28 7.07 -6.65 4.51
N CYS A 29 6.27 -5.75 3.96
CA CYS A 29 5.48 -4.82 4.75
C CYS A 29 4.00 -5.01 4.49
N VAL A 30 3.22 -5.14 5.56
CA VAL A 30 1.77 -5.19 5.46
C VAL A 30 1.27 -3.83 5.92
N THR A 31 0.60 -3.11 5.04
CA THR A 31 0.21 -1.73 5.34
C THR A 31 -1.02 -1.30 4.57
N HIS A 32 -1.75 -0.34 5.14
CA HIS A 32 -2.81 0.37 4.44
C HIS A 32 -2.33 1.73 3.95
N GLU A 33 -1.07 2.07 4.20
CA GLU A 33 -0.49 3.35 3.80
C GLU A 33 -0.05 3.28 2.34
N MET A 34 -0.94 3.66 1.44
CA MET A 34 -0.71 3.48 0.01
C MET A 34 0.36 4.41 -0.55
N GLY A 35 0.49 5.60 0.00
CA GLY A 35 1.57 6.50 -0.40
C GLY A 35 2.94 5.91 -0.14
N PHE A 36 3.10 5.28 1.02
CA PHE A 36 4.34 4.59 1.38
C PHE A 36 4.58 3.41 0.45
N ALA A 37 3.57 2.56 0.23
CA ALA A 37 3.70 1.41 -0.64
C ALA A 37 4.11 1.82 -2.05
N ARG A 38 3.49 2.87 -2.58
CA ARG A 38 3.78 3.35 -3.92
C ARG A 38 5.21 3.86 -4.05
N GLU A 39 5.70 4.54 -3.03
CA GLU A 39 7.03 5.14 -3.07
C GLU A 39 8.15 4.11 -2.88
N VAL A 40 7.93 3.12 -2.04
CA VAL A 40 9.01 2.28 -1.53
C VAL A 40 9.00 0.86 -2.05
N ALA A 41 7.83 0.33 -2.38
CA ALA A 41 7.71 -1.08 -2.77
C ALA A 41 8.33 -1.35 -4.14
N ASP A 42 8.99 -2.49 -4.26
CA ASP A 42 9.41 -3.03 -5.56
C ASP A 42 8.30 -3.89 -6.15
N ARG A 43 7.52 -4.50 -5.29
CA ARG A 43 6.38 -5.33 -5.66
C ARG A 43 5.23 -5.11 -4.71
N VAL A 44 4.03 -5.13 -5.24
CA VAL A 44 2.81 -5.01 -4.45
C VAL A 44 2.02 -6.31 -4.58
N LEU A 45 1.60 -6.83 -3.45
CA LEU A 45 0.71 -7.99 -3.40
C LEU A 45 -0.60 -7.52 -2.78
N PHE A 46 -1.68 -7.62 -3.53
CA PHE A 46 -3.01 -7.31 -3.01
C PHE A 46 -3.64 -8.60 -2.50
N MET A 47 -3.97 -8.63 -1.22
CA MET A 47 -4.49 -9.82 -0.58
C MET A 47 -5.90 -9.57 -0.04
N ASP A 48 -6.73 -10.58 -0.11
CA ASP A 48 -8.07 -10.55 0.46
C ASP A 48 -8.47 -11.98 0.82
N GLU A 49 -9.07 -12.13 1.98
CA GLU A 49 -9.52 -13.43 2.49
C GLU A 49 -8.43 -14.50 2.47
N GLY A 50 -7.22 -14.11 2.81
CA GLY A 50 -6.09 -15.04 2.88
C GLY A 50 -5.51 -15.44 1.55
N LYS A 51 -5.91 -14.78 0.47
CA LYS A 51 -5.44 -15.11 -0.88
C LYS A 51 -4.79 -13.91 -1.52
N VAL A 52 -3.76 -14.17 -2.34
CA VAL A 52 -3.14 -13.13 -3.16
C VAL A 52 -3.97 -13.01 -4.44
N LEU A 53 -4.63 -11.88 -4.58
CA LEU A 53 -5.51 -11.64 -5.74
C LEU A 53 -4.76 -11.00 -6.89
N GLU A 54 -3.74 -10.19 -6.59
CA GLU A 54 -2.97 -9.53 -7.64
C GLU A 54 -1.54 -9.31 -7.18
N ARG A 55 -0.61 -9.40 -8.12
CA ARG A 55 0.81 -9.08 -7.94
C ARG A 55 1.23 -8.15 -9.06
N ALA A 56 1.90 -7.07 -8.70
CA ALA A 56 2.31 -6.12 -9.74
C ALA A 56 3.42 -5.22 -9.21
N THR A 57 4.06 -4.49 -10.12
CA THR A 57 4.90 -3.38 -9.72
C THR A 57 3.99 -2.28 -9.18
N PRO A 58 4.54 -1.34 -8.39
CA PRO A 58 3.71 -0.22 -7.91
C PRO A 58 3.01 0.53 -9.04
N ASP A 59 3.71 0.81 -10.13
CA ASP A 59 3.10 1.51 -11.26
C ASP A 59 1.91 0.75 -11.82
N ASP A 60 2.07 -0.55 -12.05
CA ASP A 60 1.01 -1.35 -12.61
C ASP A 60 -0.15 -1.51 -11.63
N PHE A 61 0.15 -1.71 -10.35
CA PHE A 61 -0.91 -1.89 -9.36
C PHE A 61 -1.74 -0.62 -9.20
N PHE A 62 -1.09 0.53 -9.05
CA PHE A 62 -1.80 1.77 -8.77
C PHE A 62 -2.43 2.40 -10.00
N ASN A 63 -1.86 2.20 -11.17
CA ASN A 63 -2.36 2.81 -12.40
C ASN A 63 -3.20 1.88 -13.25
N ARG A 64 -2.94 0.58 -13.19
CA ARG A 64 -3.63 -0.41 -14.02
C ARG A 64 -3.96 -1.69 -13.24
N PRO A 65 -4.69 -1.57 -12.12
CA PRO A 65 -5.07 -2.78 -11.36
C PRO A 65 -5.96 -3.68 -12.20
N GLN A 66 -5.68 -4.97 -12.17
CA GLN A 66 -6.37 -5.95 -13.01
C GLN A 66 -7.55 -6.61 -12.31
N HIS A 67 -7.41 -6.92 -11.02
CA HIS A 67 -8.46 -7.60 -10.29
C HIS A 67 -9.56 -6.61 -9.89
N PRO A 68 -10.85 -6.98 -10.06
CA PRO A 68 -11.95 -6.07 -9.70
C PRO A 68 -11.90 -5.59 -8.25
N ARG A 69 -11.49 -6.44 -7.33
CA ARG A 69 -11.38 -6.05 -5.92
C ARG A 69 -10.28 -5.00 -5.72
N ALA A 70 -9.16 -5.15 -6.43
CA ALA A 70 -8.09 -4.16 -6.36
C ALA A 70 -8.53 -2.84 -6.97
N GLN A 71 -9.27 -2.89 -8.06
CA GLN A 71 -9.82 -1.69 -8.69
C GLN A 71 -10.74 -0.94 -7.73
N GLN A 72 -11.60 -1.66 -7.05
CA GLN A 72 -12.52 -1.06 -6.10
C GLN A 72 -11.79 -0.46 -4.90
N PHE A 73 -10.82 -1.21 -4.37
CA PHE A 73 -10.03 -0.76 -3.23
C PHE A 73 -9.32 0.56 -3.54
N LEU A 74 -8.67 0.65 -4.70
CA LEU A 74 -7.94 1.85 -5.08
C LEU A 74 -8.87 3.00 -5.41
N SER A 75 -10.03 2.72 -6.00
CA SER A 75 -11.04 3.74 -6.26
C SER A 75 -11.52 4.36 -4.95
N ASP A 76 -11.78 3.55 -3.94
CA ASP A 76 -12.23 4.02 -2.64
C ASP A 76 -11.19 4.93 -1.97
N ILE A 77 -9.91 4.60 -2.13
CA ILE A 77 -8.84 5.40 -1.54
C ILE A 77 -8.64 6.71 -2.29
N ARG A 78 -8.68 6.67 -3.63
CA ARG A 78 -8.43 7.85 -4.45
C ARG A 78 -9.54 8.87 -4.40
N SER A 79 -10.75 8.42 -4.15
CA SER A 79 -11.93 9.26 -4.17
C SER A 79 -12.69 9.14 -2.87
N PRO A 80 -12.13 9.66 -1.77
CA PRO A 80 -12.80 9.52 -0.47
C PRO A 80 -14.20 10.11 -0.47
N PHE A 81 -14.47 11.11 -1.28
CA PHE A 81 -15.81 11.68 -1.38
C PHE A 81 -16.78 10.78 -2.11
N ALA A 82 -16.29 9.87 -2.94
CA ALA A 82 -17.15 8.92 -3.66
C ALA A 82 -17.77 7.90 -2.71
N ARG A 83 -17.18 7.69 -1.53
CA ARG A 83 -17.71 6.78 -0.52
C ARG A 83 -18.71 7.47 0.41
N THR A 84 -18.81 8.76 0.33
CA THR A 84 -19.72 9.55 1.15
C THR A 84 -21.01 9.76 0.39
N PRO A 85 -22.12 9.25 0.92
CA PRO A 85 -23.41 9.43 0.25
C PRO A 85 -23.79 10.88 0.08
#